data_fe9bd1d6cd8bce931a56ab900dc3aad3
#
_entry.id   fe9bd1d6cd8bce931a56ab900dc3aad3
#
_cell.length_a   1.000
_cell.length_b   1.000
_cell.length_c   1.000
_cell.angle_alpha   90.00
_cell.angle_beta   90.00
_cell.angle_gamma   90.00
#
_symmetry.space_group_name_H-M   'P 1'
#
loop_
_entity.id
_entity.type
_entity.pdbx_description
1 polymer ?
#
loop_
_entity_poly.entity_id
_entity_poly.type
_entity_poly.pdbx_seq_one_letter_code
_entity_poly.pdbx_strand_id
1 'polypeptide(L)'
;MKLMRIFLFLFLTAILFSCARSVTRVDPNEQYDLSGRWNDSDSRQVADKMIADLFNSGSFKEYANTRGKKPVIIVGQIRNRTTEHIDANNYIKKFEMAIFNSGIAELVESDEFRDRIRNERAQQQDFADPATMAQWGKETGADLILFGEMTSETDVYNNKRVVNYVTTLF
;
A
#
# COMPACT_ATOMS: atom_id res chain seq x y z
N MET A 1 41.17 44.17 18.73
CA MET A 1 40.53 43.12 19.53
C MET A 1 38.97 43.22 19.61
N LYS A 2 38.38 44.41 19.81
CA LYS A 2 36.91 44.57 19.86
C LYS A 2 36.21 44.25 18.53
N LEU A 3 36.74 44.76 17.41
CA LEU A 3 36.16 44.46 16.06
C LEU A 3 36.19 42.97 15.72
N MET A 4 37.25 42.28 16.05
CA MET A 4 37.36 40.83 15.80
C MET A 4 36.32 39.99 16.60
N ARG A 5 36.02 40.43 17.81
CA ARG A 5 34.96 39.78 18.64
C ARG A 5 33.57 40.04 18.05
N ILE A 6 33.30 41.20 17.51
CA ILE A 6 32.03 41.55 16.85
C ILE A 6 31.86 40.71 15.58
N PHE A 7 32.91 40.57 14.77
CA PHE A 7 32.88 39.72 13.58
C PHE A 7 32.65 38.23 13.89
N LEU A 8 33.30 37.74 14.96
CA LEU A 8 33.13 36.38 15.40
C LEU A 8 31.71 36.12 15.88
N PHE A 9 31.12 37.10 16.60
CA PHE A 9 29.72 36.97 17.10
C PHE A 9 28.69 37.01 15.95
N LEU A 10 28.90 37.89 14.95
CA LEU A 10 28.08 37.97 13.74
C LEU A 10 28.17 36.69 12.89
N PHE A 11 29.34 36.08 12.78
CA PHE A 11 29.55 34.83 12.07
C PHE A 11 28.87 33.64 12.79
N LEU A 12 28.95 33.61 14.12
CA LEU A 12 28.32 32.58 14.93
C LEU A 12 26.79 32.67 14.89
N THR A 13 26.21 33.88 14.86
CA THR A 13 24.75 34.06 14.70
C THR A 13 24.25 33.70 13.30
N ALA A 14 25.03 33.93 12.25
CA ALA A 14 24.67 33.56 10.89
C ALA A 14 24.57 32.03 10.70
N ILE A 15 25.37 31.25 11.42
CA ILE A 15 25.32 29.78 11.38
C ILE A 15 24.04 29.24 12.03
N LEU A 16 23.46 29.92 13.00
CA LEU A 16 22.25 29.47 13.72
C LEU A 16 20.96 29.61 12.87
N PHE A 17 20.96 30.41 11.82
CA PHE A 17 19.80 30.60 10.93
C PHE A 17 19.78 29.66 9.71
N SER A 18 20.73 28.74 9.56
CA SER A 18 20.94 27.94 8.35
C SER A 18 20.10 26.68 8.21
N CYS A 19 19.19 26.34 9.15
CA CYS A 19 18.41 25.10 9.11
C CYS A 19 16.89 25.34 9.12
N ALA A 20 16.38 26.07 8.13
CA ALA A 20 14.93 26.08 7.89
C ALA A 20 14.53 24.85 7.09
N ARG A 21 13.91 23.85 7.73
CA ARG A 21 13.35 22.69 7.07
C ARG A 21 12.03 23.12 6.42
N SER A 22 11.99 23.18 5.08
CA SER A 22 10.74 23.42 4.37
C SER A 22 10.01 22.10 4.13
N VAL A 23 8.72 22.06 4.39
CA VAL A 23 7.84 20.93 4.07
C VAL A 23 6.83 21.40 3.04
N THR A 24 6.85 20.79 1.86
CA THR A 24 5.86 21.03 0.81
C THR A 24 4.91 19.83 0.77
N ARG A 25 3.62 20.08 0.77
CA ARG A 25 2.61 19.04 0.57
C ARG A 25 2.42 18.85 -0.93
N VAL A 26 2.44 17.60 -1.36
CA VAL A 26 2.22 17.19 -2.75
C VAL A 26 0.81 16.63 -2.88
N ASP A 27 0.16 16.82 -4.04
CA ASP A 27 -1.12 16.20 -4.33
C ASP A 27 -0.95 14.66 -4.30
N PRO A 28 -1.80 13.91 -3.59
CA PRO A 28 -1.72 12.45 -3.53
C PRO A 28 -1.81 11.76 -4.90
N ASN A 29 -2.39 12.43 -5.91
CA ASN A 29 -2.53 11.90 -7.27
C ASN A 29 -1.38 12.32 -8.20
N GLU A 30 -0.53 13.25 -7.76
CA GLU A 30 0.63 13.67 -8.54
C GLU A 30 1.70 12.58 -8.55
N GLN A 31 2.23 12.31 -9.73
CA GLN A 31 3.37 11.41 -9.87
C GLN A 31 4.64 12.14 -9.43
N TYR A 32 5.15 11.76 -8.26
CA TYR A 32 6.30 12.41 -7.66
C TYR A 32 7.46 11.43 -7.51
N ASP A 33 8.52 11.63 -8.27
CA ASP A 33 9.73 10.82 -8.21
C ASP A 33 10.95 11.69 -7.95
N LEU A 34 11.45 11.66 -6.72
CA LEU A 34 12.63 12.44 -6.30
C LEU A 34 13.94 11.68 -6.41
N SER A 35 13.89 10.37 -6.33
CA SER A 35 15.08 9.57 -6.09
C SER A 35 15.33 8.49 -7.13
N GLY A 36 14.36 8.22 -8.01
CA GLY A 36 14.36 7.08 -8.93
C GLY A 36 14.29 5.74 -8.20
N ARG A 37 13.92 5.74 -6.92
CA ARG A 37 13.64 4.52 -6.15
C ARG A 37 12.16 4.26 -6.09
N TRP A 38 11.79 3.03 -5.74
CA TRP A 38 10.39 2.68 -5.54
C TRP A 38 9.68 3.62 -4.56
N ASN A 39 8.51 4.13 -4.96
CA ASN A 39 7.74 5.09 -4.19
C ASN A 39 6.23 4.77 -4.20
N ASP A 40 5.41 5.62 -3.59
CA ASP A 40 3.95 5.43 -3.50
C ASP A 40 3.27 5.46 -4.87
N SER A 41 3.75 6.31 -5.80
CA SER A 41 3.20 6.40 -7.15
C SER A 41 3.41 5.10 -7.93
N ASP A 42 4.60 4.49 -7.80
CA ASP A 42 4.92 3.20 -8.42
C ASP A 42 4.01 2.10 -7.87
N SER A 43 3.88 2.03 -6.55
CA SER A 43 3.03 1.05 -5.87
C SER A 43 1.58 1.12 -6.36
N ARG A 44 1.04 2.33 -6.53
CA ARG A 44 -0.31 2.56 -7.01
C ARG A 44 -0.46 2.16 -8.47
N GLN A 45 0.41 2.65 -9.34
CA GLN A 45 0.36 2.34 -10.78
C GLN A 45 0.46 0.84 -11.05
N VAL A 46 1.36 0.15 -10.37
CA VAL A 46 1.53 -1.30 -10.52
C VAL A 46 0.31 -2.04 -10.00
N ALA A 47 -0.22 -1.68 -8.82
CA ALA A 47 -1.41 -2.32 -8.27
C ALA A 47 -2.63 -2.13 -9.19
N ASP A 48 -2.89 -0.90 -9.65
CA ASP A 48 -4.00 -0.59 -10.55
C ASP A 48 -3.88 -1.39 -11.86
N LYS A 49 -2.70 -1.42 -12.46
CA LYS A 49 -2.45 -2.14 -13.71
C LYS A 49 -2.63 -3.63 -13.55
N MET A 50 -2.06 -4.24 -12.51
CA MET A 50 -2.13 -5.68 -12.29
C MET A 50 -3.56 -6.15 -11.97
N ILE A 51 -4.31 -5.39 -11.19
CA ILE A 51 -5.71 -5.70 -10.91
C ILE A 51 -6.58 -5.53 -12.16
N ALA A 52 -6.34 -4.49 -12.96
CA ALA A 52 -7.02 -4.35 -14.24
C ALA A 52 -6.73 -5.52 -15.20
N ASP A 53 -5.47 -5.97 -15.27
CA ASP A 53 -5.07 -7.12 -16.09
C ASP A 53 -5.70 -8.42 -15.57
N LEU A 54 -5.72 -8.64 -14.24
CA LEU A 54 -6.39 -9.78 -13.63
C LEU A 54 -7.86 -9.83 -14.03
N PHE A 55 -8.60 -8.75 -13.86
CA PHE A 55 -10.03 -8.69 -14.15
C PHE A 55 -10.34 -8.76 -15.66
N ASN A 56 -9.41 -8.35 -16.49
CA ASN A 56 -9.51 -8.49 -17.94
C ASN A 56 -9.08 -9.86 -18.48
N SER A 57 -8.44 -10.69 -17.65
CA SER A 57 -8.02 -12.03 -18.07
C SER A 57 -9.20 -12.92 -18.41
N GLY A 58 -9.00 -13.81 -19.39
CA GLY A 58 -10.04 -14.77 -19.79
C GLY A 58 -10.42 -15.70 -18.65
N SER A 59 -9.45 -16.18 -17.87
CA SER A 59 -9.67 -17.10 -16.76
C SER A 59 -10.52 -16.48 -15.65
N PHE A 60 -10.26 -15.22 -15.30
CA PHE A 60 -11.07 -14.53 -14.29
C PHE A 60 -12.51 -14.31 -14.77
N LYS A 61 -12.68 -13.87 -16.01
CA LYS A 61 -14.01 -13.66 -16.63
C LYS A 61 -14.82 -14.95 -16.68
N GLU A 62 -14.19 -16.05 -17.08
CA GLU A 62 -14.83 -17.37 -17.10
C GLU A 62 -15.26 -17.79 -15.69
N TYR A 63 -14.35 -17.64 -14.70
CA TYR A 63 -14.64 -17.94 -13.31
C TYR A 63 -15.82 -17.10 -12.78
N ALA A 64 -15.82 -15.79 -12.97
CA ALA A 64 -16.87 -14.90 -12.52
C ALA A 64 -18.23 -15.23 -13.17
N ASN A 65 -18.24 -15.52 -14.48
CA ASN A 65 -19.44 -15.87 -15.22
C ASN A 65 -20.05 -17.20 -14.71
N THR A 66 -19.22 -18.18 -14.42
CA THR A 66 -19.68 -19.49 -13.93
C THR A 66 -20.35 -19.40 -12.56
N ARG A 67 -19.95 -18.45 -11.72
CA ARG A 67 -20.52 -18.27 -10.37
C ARG A 67 -21.84 -17.51 -10.34
N GLY A 68 -22.13 -16.70 -11.35
CA GLY A 68 -23.33 -15.85 -11.39
C GLY A 68 -23.41 -14.78 -10.29
N LYS A 69 -22.30 -14.54 -9.55
CA LYS A 69 -22.15 -13.50 -8.53
C LYS A 69 -20.73 -12.96 -8.54
N LYS A 70 -20.52 -11.77 -7.94
CA LYS A 70 -19.17 -11.21 -7.79
C LYS A 70 -18.28 -12.19 -7.03
N PRO A 71 -17.05 -12.47 -7.52
CA PRO A 71 -16.07 -13.21 -6.75
C PRO A 71 -15.67 -12.45 -5.48
N VAL A 72 -15.43 -13.18 -4.41
CA VAL A 72 -14.94 -12.64 -3.14
C VAL A 72 -13.44 -12.87 -3.08
N ILE A 73 -12.67 -11.79 -2.96
CA ILE A 73 -11.21 -11.82 -2.97
C ILE A 73 -10.67 -11.38 -1.61
N ILE A 74 -9.63 -12.06 -1.14
CA ILE A 74 -8.77 -11.61 -0.05
C ILE A 74 -7.37 -11.37 -0.60
N VAL A 75 -6.74 -10.26 -0.21
CA VAL A 75 -5.33 -10.02 -0.52
C VAL A 75 -4.50 -10.57 0.62
N GLY A 76 -3.74 -11.60 0.34
CA GLY A 76 -2.81 -12.23 1.26
C GLY A 76 -1.46 -11.54 1.26
N GLN A 77 -0.42 -12.28 1.63
CA GLN A 77 0.92 -11.74 1.76
C GLN A 77 1.55 -11.42 0.40
N ILE A 78 2.09 -10.21 0.26
CA ILE A 78 3.00 -9.85 -0.83
C ILE A 78 4.39 -9.67 -0.23
N ARG A 79 5.36 -10.49 -0.69
CA ARG A 79 6.72 -10.50 -0.14
C ARG A 79 7.60 -9.51 -0.87
N ASN A 80 8.22 -8.60 -0.13
CA ASN A 80 9.30 -7.79 -0.67
C ASN A 80 10.61 -8.60 -0.65
N ARG A 81 11.13 -8.91 -1.84
CA ARG A 81 12.43 -9.57 -2.06
C ARG A 81 13.41 -8.66 -2.81
N THR A 82 13.10 -7.37 -2.88
CA THR A 82 14.02 -6.37 -3.42
C THR A 82 15.09 -6.03 -2.39
N THR A 83 16.11 -5.29 -2.82
CA THR A 83 17.12 -4.74 -1.92
C THR A 83 16.70 -3.44 -1.24
N GLU A 84 15.51 -2.94 -1.56
CA GLU A 84 14.98 -1.69 -1.02
C GLU A 84 13.98 -1.94 0.12
N HIS A 85 13.91 -0.96 1.04
CA HIS A 85 12.93 -1.02 2.11
C HIS A 85 11.56 -0.56 1.59
N ILE A 86 10.79 -1.51 1.06
CA ILE A 86 9.42 -1.29 0.59
C ILE A 86 8.48 -1.91 1.62
N ASP A 87 7.57 -1.11 2.18
CA ASP A 87 6.58 -1.60 3.13
C ASP A 87 5.53 -2.45 2.39
N ALA A 88 5.61 -3.76 2.63
CA ALA A 88 4.71 -4.72 2.01
C ALA A 88 3.24 -4.49 2.39
N ASN A 89 2.96 -4.02 3.61
CA ASN A 89 1.59 -3.76 4.05
C ASN A 89 0.97 -2.57 3.30
N ASN A 90 1.74 -1.49 3.12
CA ASN A 90 1.29 -0.36 2.30
C ASN A 90 1.04 -0.80 0.86
N TYR A 91 1.88 -1.68 0.33
CA TYR A 91 1.70 -2.19 -1.02
C TYR A 91 0.45 -3.08 -1.14
N ILE A 92 0.20 -3.95 -0.18
CA ILE A 92 -1.04 -4.75 -0.10
C ILE A 92 -2.28 -3.83 -0.12
N LYS A 93 -2.27 -2.73 0.64
CA LYS A 93 -3.39 -1.78 0.67
C LYS A 93 -3.66 -1.12 -0.69
N LYS A 94 -2.66 -0.95 -1.55
CA LYS A 94 -2.88 -0.46 -2.92
C LYS A 94 -3.65 -1.49 -3.77
N PHE A 95 -3.34 -2.78 -3.63
CA PHE A 95 -4.11 -3.85 -4.30
C PHE A 95 -5.54 -3.92 -3.78
N GLU A 96 -5.75 -3.86 -2.47
CA GLU A 96 -7.09 -3.82 -1.88
C GLU A 96 -7.91 -2.64 -2.39
N MET A 97 -7.31 -1.44 -2.47
CA MET A 97 -7.97 -0.27 -3.02
C MET A 97 -8.31 -0.42 -4.51
N ALA A 98 -7.40 -0.98 -5.31
CA ALA A 98 -7.63 -1.22 -6.73
C ALA A 98 -8.80 -2.21 -6.94
N ILE A 99 -8.86 -3.30 -6.16
CA ILE A 99 -9.98 -4.26 -6.19
C ILE A 99 -11.28 -3.57 -5.80
N PHE A 100 -11.29 -2.83 -4.69
CA PHE A 100 -12.48 -2.14 -4.20
C PHE A 100 -13.02 -1.13 -5.20
N ASN A 101 -12.13 -0.28 -5.74
CA ASN A 101 -12.49 0.76 -6.71
C ASN A 101 -12.99 0.20 -8.05
N SER A 102 -12.56 -0.99 -8.42
CA SER A 102 -13.03 -1.64 -9.66
C SER A 102 -14.52 -2.01 -9.60
N GLY A 103 -15.06 -2.31 -8.42
CA GLY A 103 -16.41 -2.80 -8.22
C GLY A 103 -16.72 -4.17 -8.86
N ILE A 104 -15.70 -4.86 -9.41
CA ILE A 104 -15.86 -6.14 -10.13
C ILE A 104 -15.90 -7.32 -9.16
N ALA A 105 -15.16 -7.25 -8.06
CA ALA A 105 -15.10 -8.25 -7.01
C ALA A 105 -15.49 -7.64 -5.66
N GLU A 106 -15.85 -8.50 -4.71
CA GLU A 106 -16.01 -8.14 -3.31
C GLU A 106 -14.68 -8.37 -2.59
N LEU A 107 -14.26 -7.39 -1.80
CA LEU A 107 -13.06 -7.51 -0.97
C LEU A 107 -13.44 -7.96 0.44
N VAL A 108 -12.72 -8.93 0.96
CA VAL A 108 -12.83 -9.38 2.36
C VAL A 108 -11.52 -9.07 3.05
N GLU A 109 -11.61 -8.56 4.26
CA GLU A 109 -10.47 -8.17 5.07
C GLU A 109 -9.60 -9.39 5.45
N SER A 110 -8.30 -9.17 5.59
CA SER A 110 -7.33 -10.17 6.01
C SER A 110 -7.55 -10.61 7.46
N ASP A 111 -6.97 -11.75 7.86
CA ASP A 111 -7.20 -12.37 9.17
C ASP A 111 -6.89 -11.45 10.35
N GLU A 112 -5.89 -10.59 10.24
CA GLU A 112 -5.49 -9.66 11.32
C GLU A 112 -6.64 -8.72 11.73
N PHE A 113 -7.39 -8.21 10.77
CA PHE A 113 -8.54 -7.33 11.04
C PHE A 113 -9.81 -8.12 11.39
N ARG A 114 -9.97 -9.34 10.86
CA ARG A 114 -11.08 -10.20 11.20
C ARG A 114 -11.12 -10.54 12.69
N ASP A 115 -9.98 -10.79 13.30
CA ASP A 115 -9.92 -11.09 14.73
C ASP A 115 -10.34 -9.89 15.58
N ARG A 116 -10.03 -8.68 15.17
CA ARG A 116 -10.54 -7.46 15.83
C ARG A 116 -12.05 -7.35 15.71
N ILE A 117 -12.61 -7.60 14.53
CA ILE A 117 -14.06 -7.60 14.32
C ILE A 117 -14.75 -8.71 15.13
N ARG A 118 -14.15 -9.89 15.20
CA ARG A 118 -14.67 -11.02 16.02
C ARG A 118 -14.70 -10.65 17.50
N ASN A 119 -13.62 -10.06 18.00
CA ASN A 119 -13.52 -9.62 19.39
C ASN A 119 -14.53 -8.52 19.71
N GLU A 120 -14.70 -7.54 18.81
CA GLU A 120 -15.70 -6.48 18.97
C GLU A 120 -17.12 -7.06 19.00
N ARG A 121 -17.45 -7.98 18.08
CA ARG A 121 -18.75 -8.65 18.05
C ARG A 121 -19.00 -9.47 19.32
N ALA A 122 -17.99 -10.16 19.85
CA ALA A 122 -18.10 -10.89 21.10
C ALA A 122 -18.40 -9.96 22.27
N GLN A 123 -17.72 -8.81 22.34
CA GLN A 123 -18.00 -7.81 23.37
C GLN A 123 -19.41 -7.21 23.24
N GLN A 124 -19.89 -6.96 22.04
CA GLN A 124 -21.25 -6.48 21.81
C GLN A 124 -22.30 -7.48 22.29
N GLN A 125 -22.05 -8.78 22.13
CA GLN A 125 -22.97 -9.82 22.63
C GLN A 125 -23.13 -9.79 24.15
N ASP A 126 -22.06 -9.47 24.88
CA ASP A 126 -22.06 -9.46 26.33
C ASP A 126 -22.61 -8.17 26.94
N PHE A 127 -22.52 -7.05 26.24
CA PHE A 127 -22.75 -5.72 26.81
C PHE A 127 -23.72 -4.81 26.04
N ALA A 128 -24.07 -5.14 24.79
CA ALA A 128 -24.95 -4.29 23.99
C ALA A 128 -26.45 -4.67 24.15
N ASP A 129 -27.31 -3.67 23.94
CA ASP A 129 -28.76 -3.90 23.88
C ASP A 129 -29.11 -4.85 22.73
N PRO A 130 -29.85 -5.92 22.97
CA PRO A 130 -30.27 -6.91 21.96
C PRO A 130 -30.96 -6.28 20.74
N ALA A 131 -31.63 -5.11 20.89
CA ALA A 131 -32.29 -4.43 19.80
C ALA A 131 -31.32 -3.71 18.82
N THR A 132 -30.10 -3.41 19.29
CA THR A 132 -29.07 -2.70 18.51
C THR A 132 -27.88 -3.57 18.16
N MET A 133 -27.83 -4.77 18.71
CA MET A 133 -26.73 -5.71 18.55
C MET A 133 -26.63 -6.21 17.10
N ALA A 134 -25.43 -6.14 16.51
CA ALA A 134 -25.16 -6.77 15.24
C ALA A 134 -25.32 -8.28 15.35
N GLN A 135 -26.25 -8.86 14.59
CA GLN A 135 -26.43 -10.31 14.58
C GLN A 135 -25.16 -11.01 14.10
N TRP A 136 -24.79 -12.10 14.79
CA TRP A 136 -23.75 -13.00 14.33
C TRP A 136 -24.17 -13.63 13.01
N GLY A 137 -23.71 -13.07 11.89
CA GLY A 137 -23.82 -13.69 10.58
C GLY A 137 -22.63 -14.61 10.34
N LYS A 138 -22.76 -15.54 9.39
CA LYS A 138 -21.62 -16.28 8.86
C LYS A 138 -20.71 -15.26 8.15
N GLU A 139 -19.41 -15.31 8.45
CA GLU A 139 -18.43 -14.51 7.72
C GLU A 139 -18.43 -14.91 6.24
N THR A 140 -18.32 -13.93 5.36
CA THR A 140 -18.16 -14.19 3.94
C THR A 140 -16.78 -14.82 3.71
N GLY A 141 -16.76 -16.05 3.24
CA GLY A 141 -15.53 -16.72 2.84
C GLY A 141 -14.97 -16.13 1.55
N ALA A 142 -13.66 -16.06 1.43
CA ALA A 142 -13.03 -15.70 0.17
C ALA A 142 -13.13 -16.85 -0.84
N ASP A 143 -13.41 -16.49 -2.08
CA ASP A 143 -13.39 -17.42 -3.21
C ASP A 143 -11.98 -17.54 -3.80
N LEU A 144 -11.22 -16.44 -3.75
CA LEU A 144 -9.87 -16.32 -4.28
C LEU A 144 -8.98 -15.64 -3.25
N ILE A 145 -7.73 -16.10 -3.19
CA ILE A 145 -6.70 -15.50 -2.35
C ILE A 145 -5.58 -15.04 -3.26
N LEU A 146 -5.25 -13.75 -3.21
CA LEU A 146 -4.21 -13.14 -4.02
C LEU A 146 -2.90 -13.07 -3.24
N PHE A 147 -1.88 -13.82 -3.64
CA PHE A 147 -0.53 -13.76 -3.10
C PHE A 147 0.41 -13.11 -4.09
N GLY A 148 1.57 -12.66 -3.61
CA GLY A 148 2.55 -12.13 -4.53
C GLY A 148 3.95 -12.00 -3.95
N GLU A 149 4.86 -11.63 -4.86
CA GLU A 149 6.21 -11.21 -4.50
C GLU A 149 6.70 -10.09 -5.41
N MET A 150 7.57 -9.26 -4.88
CA MET A 150 8.29 -8.24 -5.62
C MET A 150 9.77 -8.53 -5.57
N THR A 151 10.42 -8.52 -6.72
CA THR A 151 11.87 -8.66 -6.89
C THR A 151 12.43 -7.44 -7.62
N SER A 152 13.75 -7.24 -7.56
CA SER A 152 14.41 -6.21 -8.35
C SER A 152 15.72 -6.72 -8.94
N GLU A 153 16.01 -6.27 -10.17
CA GLU A 153 17.27 -6.47 -10.86
C GLU A 153 17.93 -5.11 -11.07
N THR A 154 19.21 -5.02 -10.78
CA THR A 154 19.99 -3.78 -10.92
C THR A 154 21.07 -3.97 -11.97
N ASP A 155 21.09 -3.07 -12.95
CA ASP A 155 22.16 -2.95 -13.93
C ASP A 155 22.90 -1.61 -13.77
N VAL A 156 24.23 -1.65 -13.80
CA VAL A 156 25.09 -0.47 -13.61
C VAL A 156 26.13 -0.42 -14.71
N TYR A 157 26.09 0.66 -15.49
CA TYR A 157 27.07 0.92 -16.54
C TYR A 157 27.38 2.42 -16.66
N ASN A 158 28.65 2.80 -16.74
CA ASN A 158 29.09 4.17 -16.95
C ASN A 158 28.40 5.23 -16.05
N ASN A 159 28.42 5.05 -14.74
CA ASN A 159 27.74 5.91 -13.76
C ASN A 159 26.20 6.02 -13.90
N LYS A 160 25.60 5.16 -14.72
CA LYS A 160 24.14 5.04 -14.82
C LYS A 160 23.73 3.76 -14.12
N ARG A 161 22.67 3.86 -13.35
CA ARG A 161 22.02 2.72 -12.66
C ARG A 161 20.59 2.61 -13.13
N VAL A 162 20.21 1.41 -13.56
CA VAL A 162 18.82 1.05 -13.86
C VAL A 162 18.39 0.00 -12.88
N VAL A 163 17.23 0.17 -12.27
CA VAL A 163 16.62 -0.84 -11.41
C VAL A 163 15.30 -1.25 -12.06
N ASN A 164 15.19 -2.53 -12.37
CA ASN A 164 13.97 -3.13 -12.87
C ASN A 164 13.25 -3.84 -11.74
N TYR A 165 12.01 -3.44 -11.46
CA TYR A 165 11.17 -4.07 -10.45
C TYR A 165 10.16 -4.99 -11.13
N VAL A 166 10.04 -6.20 -10.61
CA VAL A 166 9.10 -7.21 -11.10
C VAL A 166 8.17 -7.60 -9.97
N THR A 167 6.88 -7.37 -10.15
CA THR A 167 5.83 -7.84 -9.24
C THR A 167 5.10 -9.02 -9.89
N THR A 168 4.98 -10.11 -9.17
CA THR A 168 4.24 -11.29 -9.60
C THR A 168 3.10 -11.55 -8.62
N LEU A 169 1.88 -11.77 -9.13
CA LEU A 169 0.70 -12.19 -8.36
C LEU A 169 0.25 -13.58 -8.79
N PHE A 170 -0.24 -14.37 -7.86
CA PHE A 170 -0.81 -15.70 -8.07
C PHE A 170 -1.90 -16.02 -7.05
#